data_298c6fb53bfc4c20c4a335fe3632bf1f
#
_entry.id   298c6fb53bfc4c20c4a335fe3632bf1f
#
_cell.length_a   1.000
_cell.length_b   1.000
_cell.length_c   1.000
_cell.angle_alpha   90.00
_cell.angle_beta   90.00
_cell.angle_gamma   90.00
#
_symmetry.space_group_name_H-M   'P 1'
#
loop_
_entity.id
_entity.type
_entity.pdbx_description
1 polymer ?
#
loop_
_entity_poly.entity_id
_entity_poly.type
_entity_poly.pdbx_seq_one_letter_code
_entity_poly.pdbx_strand_id
1 'polypeptide(L)'
;MAKVKLGLKENWKQFTLLVIVNAFVGGMIGLERSILPEIAEKEFGLAVKTAILSFIVVFGITKAVTNYYTGVLANRFGRKKLLIIGWLFALPIPFILMYAPNWNWIIAANLLLGINQGLAWSSTVVMKIDLVGEKDRGFAMGLNEFAGYLSVALIAFLTGWVAAKYGLRPYPFYIGIILAVLGLFISIIWIKDTIQHVKNESTTNTIARLKNIFWDTTWKNNNLGAVSQAGLINNLND
;
A
#
# COMPACT_ATOMS: atom_id res chain seq x y z
N MET A 1 23.57 2.38 23.58
CA MET A 1 22.42 2.35 22.63
C MET A 1 21.20 2.90 23.35
N ALA A 2 20.51 3.89 22.79
CA ALA A 2 19.29 4.42 23.41
C ALA A 2 18.23 3.31 23.49
N LYS A 3 17.63 3.13 24.66
CA LYS A 3 16.60 2.12 24.90
C LYS A 3 15.37 2.48 24.04
N VAL A 4 15.05 1.68 23.05
CA VAL A 4 13.89 1.88 22.17
C VAL A 4 12.63 1.74 23.02
N LYS A 5 11.76 2.75 23.01
CA LYS A 5 10.49 2.74 23.76
C LYS A 5 9.33 2.46 22.82
N LEU A 6 8.43 1.56 23.20
CA LEU A 6 7.16 1.33 22.53
C LEU A 6 6.13 2.35 23.05
N GLY A 7 5.19 2.73 22.20
CA GLY A 7 4.09 3.62 22.56
C GLY A 7 3.84 4.70 21.50
N LEU A 8 2.58 5.08 21.36
CA LEU A 8 2.19 6.13 20.39
C LEU A 8 2.76 7.50 20.76
N LYS A 9 2.76 7.86 22.05
CA LYS A 9 3.28 9.15 22.54
C LYS A 9 4.79 9.28 22.31
N GLU A 10 5.52 8.21 22.55
CA GLU A 10 6.98 8.15 22.41
C GLU A 10 7.41 8.21 20.94
N ASN A 11 6.60 7.68 20.05
CA ASN A 11 6.94 7.53 18.63
C ASN A 11 6.05 8.37 17.69
N TRP A 12 5.29 9.35 18.20
CA TRP A 12 4.27 10.07 17.47
C TRP A 12 4.79 10.69 16.15
N LYS A 13 6.03 11.21 16.13
CA LYS A 13 6.64 11.80 14.92
C LYS A 13 6.80 10.79 13.80
N GLN A 14 7.37 9.63 14.12
CA GLN A 14 7.54 8.55 13.13
C GLN A 14 6.19 7.97 12.72
N PHE A 15 5.27 7.83 13.67
CA PHE A 15 3.92 7.36 13.41
C PHE A 15 3.18 8.29 12.42
N THR A 16 3.18 9.60 12.66
CA THR A 16 2.55 10.58 11.78
C THR A 16 3.18 10.58 10.39
N LEU A 17 4.51 10.52 10.29
CA LEU A 17 5.19 10.40 9.00
C LEU A 17 4.75 9.14 8.23
N LEU A 18 4.60 8.00 8.91
CA LEU A 18 4.11 6.77 8.30
C LEU A 18 2.64 6.86 7.88
N VAL A 19 1.81 7.62 8.60
CA VAL A 19 0.41 7.90 8.20
C VAL A 19 0.39 8.74 6.92
N ILE A 20 1.22 9.79 6.84
CA ILE A 20 1.33 10.63 5.63
C ILE A 20 1.83 9.81 4.44
N VAL A 21 2.88 9.02 4.63
CA VAL A 21 3.41 8.14 3.58
C VAL A 21 2.36 7.14 3.12
N ASN A 22 1.57 6.57 4.06
CA ASN A 22 0.47 5.67 3.71
C ASN A 22 -0.66 6.38 2.93
N ALA A 23 -0.95 7.63 3.26
CA ALA A 23 -1.89 8.43 2.47
C ALA A 23 -1.38 8.61 1.02
N PHE A 24 -0.08 8.85 0.80
CA PHE A 24 0.47 8.90 -0.56
C PHE A 24 0.38 7.54 -1.27
N VAL A 25 0.62 6.44 -0.55
CA VAL A 25 0.42 5.09 -1.11
C VAL A 25 -1.03 4.87 -1.54
N GLY A 26 -2.01 5.27 -0.72
CA GLY A 26 -3.43 5.25 -1.08
C GLY A 26 -3.74 6.16 -2.27
N GLY A 27 -3.15 7.36 -2.31
CA GLY A 27 -3.29 8.30 -3.42
C GLY A 27 -2.86 7.72 -4.78
N MET A 28 -1.85 6.84 -4.81
CA MET A 28 -1.45 6.13 -6.04
C MET A 28 -2.55 5.23 -6.59
N ILE A 29 -3.38 4.62 -5.74
CA ILE A 29 -4.58 3.89 -6.20
C ILE A 29 -5.63 4.87 -6.71
N GLY A 30 -5.89 5.95 -5.95
CA GLY A 30 -6.86 6.97 -6.32
C GLY A 30 -6.58 7.63 -7.67
N LEU A 31 -5.29 7.72 -8.04
CA LEU A 31 -4.82 8.34 -9.28
C LEU A 31 -5.54 7.85 -10.53
N GLU A 32 -5.86 6.58 -10.60
CA GLU A 32 -6.40 5.95 -11.80
C GLU A 32 -7.87 5.53 -11.70
N ARG A 33 -8.41 5.38 -10.47
CA ARG A 33 -9.73 4.80 -10.21
C ARG A 33 -10.88 5.51 -10.96
N SER A 34 -10.85 6.82 -11.05
CA SER A 34 -11.91 7.62 -11.68
C SER A 34 -11.73 7.77 -13.19
N ILE A 35 -10.51 7.66 -13.72
CA ILE A 35 -10.23 8.05 -15.10
C ILE A 35 -9.87 6.89 -16.04
N LEU A 36 -9.33 5.75 -15.53
CA LEU A 36 -8.99 4.62 -16.38
C LEU A 36 -10.19 4.03 -17.17
N PRO A 37 -11.40 3.90 -16.59
CA PRO A 37 -12.56 3.43 -17.35
C PRO A 37 -12.87 4.34 -18.57
N GLU A 38 -12.77 5.65 -18.38
CA GLU A 38 -13.01 6.63 -19.44
C GLU A 38 -11.90 6.63 -20.51
N ILE A 39 -10.63 6.47 -20.10
CA ILE A 39 -9.49 6.27 -21.02
C ILE A 39 -9.69 5.01 -21.85
N ALA A 40 -10.13 3.89 -21.24
CA ALA A 40 -10.39 2.64 -21.94
C ALA A 40 -11.41 2.82 -23.05
N GLU A 41 -12.51 3.48 -22.76
CA GLU A 41 -13.59 3.70 -23.72
C GLU A 41 -13.21 4.71 -24.80
N LYS A 42 -12.75 5.90 -24.42
CA LYS A 42 -12.54 7.02 -25.35
C LYS A 42 -11.26 6.91 -26.17
N GLU A 43 -10.20 6.36 -25.59
CA GLU A 43 -8.89 6.35 -26.25
C GLU A 43 -8.52 4.97 -26.83
N PHE A 44 -9.00 3.88 -26.23
CA PHE A 44 -8.66 2.53 -26.67
C PHE A 44 -9.84 1.75 -27.25
N GLY A 45 -11.07 2.31 -27.25
CA GLY A 45 -12.25 1.67 -27.80
C GLY A 45 -12.64 0.37 -27.09
N LEU A 46 -12.27 0.21 -25.82
CA LEU A 46 -12.52 -1.00 -25.04
C LEU A 46 -13.84 -0.87 -24.26
N ALA A 47 -14.57 -1.99 -24.18
CA ALA A 47 -15.74 -2.05 -23.29
C ALA A 47 -15.29 -1.80 -21.84
N VAL A 48 -15.91 -0.85 -21.14
CA VAL A 48 -15.55 -0.41 -19.79
C VAL A 48 -15.46 -1.59 -18.82
N LYS A 49 -16.41 -2.53 -18.85
CA LYS A 49 -16.38 -3.72 -17.97
C LYS A 49 -15.13 -4.58 -18.17
N THR A 50 -14.74 -4.85 -19.43
CA THR A 50 -13.55 -5.65 -19.74
C THR A 50 -12.28 -4.94 -19.30
N ALA A 51 -12.20 -3.64 -19.52
CA ALA A 51 -11.09 -2.82 -19.06
C ALA A 51 -10.94 -2.85 -17.54
N ILE A 52 -12.03 -2.57 -16.82
CA ILE A 52 -12.04 -2.60 -15.35
C ILE A 52 -11.59 -3.96 -14.82
N LEU A 53 -12.17 -5.06 -15.30
CA LEU A 53 -11.78 -6.39 -14.87
C LEU A 53 -10.30 -6.67 -15.14
N SER A 54 -9.77 -6.28 -16.29
CA SER A 54 -8.38 -6.59 -16.64
C SER A 54 -7.36 -5.95 -15.69
N PHE A 55 -7.48 -4.66 -15.39
CA PHE A 55 -6.50 -4.00 -14.53
C PHE A 55 -6.70 -4.32 -13.04
N ILE A 56 -7.94 -4.47 -12.57
CA ILE A 56 -8.23 -4.84 -11.17
C ILE A 56 -7.70 -6.24 -10.87
N VAL A 57 -7.91 -7.22 -11.74
CA VAL A 57 -7.42 -8.60 -11.55
C VAL A 57 -5.90 -8.63 -11.50
N VAL A 58 -5.21 -7.97 -12.43
CA VAL A 58 -3.75 -7.92 -12.43
C VAL A 58 -3.22 -7.22 -11.19
N PHE A 59 -3.78 -6.07 -10.84
CA PHE A 59 -3.44 -5.35 -9.61
C PHE A 59 -3.65 -6.21 -8.37
N GLY A 60 -4.82 -6.84 -8.22
CA GLY A 60 -5.18 -7.63 -7.05
C GLY A 60 -4.29 -8.85 -6.86
N ILE A 61 -4.05 -9.64 -7.92
CA ILE A 61 -3.17 -10.80 -7.88
C ILE A 61 -1.74 -10.37 -7.52
N THR A 62 -1.22 -9.34 -8.18
CA THR A 62 0.14 -8.86 -7.93
C THR A 62 0.30 -8.33 -6.51
N LYS A 63 -0.69 -7.56 -6.01
CA LYS A 63 -0.71 -7.07 -4.63
C LYS A 63 -0.74 -8.23 -3.64
N ALA A 64 -1.58 -9.24 -3.85
CA ALA A 64 -1.70 -10.40 -2.96
C ALA A 64 -0.38 -11.18 -2.87
N VAL A 65 0.23 -11.50 -4.00
CA VAL A 65 1.52 -12.20 -4.07
C VAL A 65 2.60 -11.37 -3.38
N THR A 66 2.67 -10.08 -3.67
CA THR A 66 3.67 -9.18 -3.08
C THR A 66 3.47 -9.04 -1.57
N ASN A 67 2.23 -8.92 -1.08
CA ASN A 67 1.92 -8.88 0.35
C ASN A 67 2.42 -10.11 1.08
N TYR A 68 2.19 -11.29 0.50
CA TYR A 68 2.65 -12.55 1.08
C TYR A 68 4.19 -12.56 1.28
N TYR A 69 4.94 -12.17 0.25
CA TYR A 69 6.39 -12.12 0.36
C TYR A 69 6.89 -10.96 1.23
N THR A 70 6.20 -9.83 1.28
CA THR A 70 6.58 -8.68 2.10
C THR A 70 6.69 -9.05 3.58
N GLY A 71 5.78 -9.87 4.11
CA GLY A 71 5.84 -10.35 5.49
C GLY A 71 7.14 -11.12 5.79
N VAL A 72 7.58 -11.97 4.87
CA VAL A 72 8.84 -12.73 5.01
C VAL A 72 10.06 -11.83 4.83
N LEU A 73 10.05 -10.99 3.80
CA LEU A 73 11.16 -10.11 3.43
C LEU A 73 11.40 -9.00 4.46
N ALA A 74 10.33 -8.53 5.13
CA ALA A 74 10.42 -7.48 6.15
C ALA A 74 11.34 -7.89 7.32
N ASN A 75 11.34 -9.16 7.70
CA ASN A 75 12.21 -9.66 8.76
C ASN A 75 13.67 -9.82 8.31
N ARG A 76 13.91 -10.02 7.01
CA ARG A 76 15.25 -10.24 6.45
C ARG A 76 15.93 -8.92 6.05
N PHE A 77 15.22 -8.04 5.37
CA PHE A 77 15.78 -6.82 4.77
C PHE A 77 15.49 -5.54 5.57
N GLY A 78 14.54 -5.59 6.51
CA GLY A 78 14.02 -4.43 7.22
C GLY A 78 12.83 -3.78 6.49
N ARG A 79 11.98 -3.10 7.28
CA ARG A 79 10.73 -2.52 6.79
C ARG A 79 10.97 -1.29 5.92
N LYS A 80 11.91 -0.43 6.32
CA LYS A 80 12.26 0.79 5.58
C LYS A 80 12.75 0.49 4.16
N LYS A 81 13.58 -0.53 3.99
CA LYS A 81 14.10 -0.90 2.65
C LYS A 81 12.98 -1.34 1.73
N LEU A 82 12.03 -2.14 2.22
CA LEU A 82 10.88 -2.57 1.43
C LEU A 82 9.97 -1.41 1.05
N LEU A 83 9.76 -0.47 1.97
CA LEU A 83 9.02 0.76 1.70
C LEU A 83 9.67 1.57 0.56
N ILE A 84 10.98 1.76 0.60
CA ILE A 84 11.74 2.47 -0.45
C ILE A 84 11.65 1.73 -1.78
N ILE A 85 11.84 0.40 -1.79
CA ILE A 85 11.69 -0.41 -3.00
C ILE A 85 10.27 -0.28 -3.57
N GLY A 86 9.25 -0.29 -2.72
CA GLY A 86 7.88 -0.05 -3.13
C GLY A 86 7.72 1.29 -3.87
N TRP A 87 8.32 2.37 -3.37
CA TRP A 87 8.29 3.67 -4.05
C TRP A 87 9.07 3.70 -5.36
N LEU A 88 10.16 2.94 -5.48
CA LEU A 88 10.87 2.83 -6.76
C LEU A 88 10.00 2.18 -7.84
N PHE A 89 9.14 1.22 -7.49
CA PHE A 89 8.14 0.67 -8.41
C PHE A 89 7.00 1.66 -8.71
N ALA A 90 6.70 2.61 -7.81
CA ALA A 90 5.68 3.63 -8.04
C ALA A 90 6.11 4.70 -9.04
N LEU A 91 7.41 5.06 -9.08
CA LEU A 91 7.92 6.16 -9.91
C LEU A 91 7.56 6.05 -11.40
N PRO A 92 7.70 4.91 -12.09
CA PRO A 92 7.38 4.80 -13.51
C PRO A 92 5.88 4.81 -13.81
N ILE A 93 5.00 4.52 -12.83
CA ILE A 93 3.57 4.34 -13.06
C ILE A 93 2.92 5.56 -13.72
N PRO A 94 3.04 6.79 -13.18
CA PRO A 94 2.40 7.95 -13.78
C PRO A 94 2.87 8.20 -15.22
N PHE A 95 4.15 8.00 -15.51
CA PHE A 95 4.70 8.17 -16.85
C PHE A 95 4.15 7.13 -17.83
N ILE A 96 4.03 5.86 -17.40
CA ILE A 96 3.43 4.82 -18.21
C ILE A 96 1.98 5.17 -18.53
N LEU A 97 1.21 5.60 -17.53
CA LEU A 97 -0.21 5.98 -17.71
C LEU A 97 -0.37 7.21 -18.62
N MET A 98 0.54 8.19 -18.53
CA MET A 98 0.54 9.38 -19.40
C MET A 98 0.72 9.03 -20.87
N TYR A 99 1.65 8.13 -21.16
CA TYR A 99 2.13 7.89 -22.52
C TYR A 99 1.82 6.48 -23.05
N ALA A 100 0.97 5.72 -22.38
CA ALA A 100 0.57 4.38 -22.80
C ALA A 100 0.08 4.37 -24.25
N PRO A 101 0.75 3.67 -25.18
CA PRO A 101 0.33 3.58 -26.58
C PRO A 101 -0.81 2.58 -26.79
N ASN A 102 -1.02 1.67 -25.86
CA ASN A 102 -2.09 0.68 -25.88
C ASN A 102 -2.41 0.19 -24.45
N TRP A 103 -3.50 -0.57 -24.32
CA TRP A 103 -3.99 -1.05 -23.04
C TRP A 103 -3.03 -1.95 -22.26
N ASN A 104 -2.14 -2.68 -22.94
CA ASN A 104 -1.16 -3.55 -22.27
C ASN A 104 -0.20 -2.76 -21.39
N TRP A 105 0.12 -1.51 -21.74
CA TRP A 105 0.91 -0.62 -20.91
C TRP A 105 0.16 -0.19 -19.63
N ILE A 106 -1.15 -0.02 -19.74
CA ILE A 106 -2.01 0.24 -18.56
C ILE A 106 -1.98 -0.98 -17.62
N ILE A 107 -2.09 -2.21 -18.18
CA ILE A 107 -1.95 -3.45 -17.42
C ILE A 107 -0.57 -3.56 -16.76
N ALA A 108 0.51 -3.20 -17.47
CA ALA A 108 1.87 -3.19 -16.90
C ALA A 108 2.00 -2.16 -15.76
N ALA A 109 1.40 -0.97 -15.89
CA ALA A 109 1.36 0.02 -14.81
C ALA A 109 0.64 -0.53 -13.58
N ASN A 110 -0.47 -1.25 -13.76
CA ASN A 110 -1.23 -1.86 -12.66
C ASN A 110 -0.49 -3.04 -12.00
N LEU A 111 0.32 -3.77 -12.75
CA LEU A 111 1.24 -4.75 -12.16
C LEU A 111 2.25 -4.05 -11.23
N LEU A 112 2.89 -2.97 -11.70
CA LEU A 112 3.80 -2.18 -10.88
C LEU A 112 3.10 -1.55 -9.67
N LEU A 113 1.86 -1.08 -9.83
CA LEU A 113 1.05 -0.55 -8.74
C LEU A 113 0.75 -1.63 -7.69
N GLY A 114 0.44 -2.86 -8.12
CA GLY A 114 0.25 -4.00 -7.23
C GLY A 114 1.51 -4.31 -6.40
N ILE A 115 2.70 -4.28 -7.03
CA ILE A 115 3.98 -4.43 -6.32
C ILE A 115 4.19 -3.27 -5.33
N ASN A 116 4.01 -2.03 -5.77
CA ASN A 116 4.12 -0.86 -4.89
C ASN A 116 3.21 -0.99 -3.67
N GLN A 117 1.93 -1.33 -3.87
CA GLN A 117 0.96 -1.48 -2.80
C GLN A 117 1.34 -2.61 -1.84
N GLY A 118 1.74 -3.76 -2.36
CA GLY A 118 2.16 -4.90 -1.56
C GLY A 118 3.39 -4.61 -0.69
N LEU A 119 4.35 -3.85 -1.21
CA LEU A 119 5.55 -3.46 -0.46
C LEU A 119 5.30 -2.25 0.46
N ALA A 120 4.78 -1.15 -0.06
CA ALA A 120 4.71 0.11 0.67
C ALA A 120 3.56 0.14 1.68
N TRP A 121 2.34 -0.26 1.29
CA TRP A 121 1.21 -0.32 2.22
C TRP A 121 1.49 -1.26 3.39
N SER A 122 1.91 -2.50 3.10
CA SER A 122 2.22 -3.48 4.14
C SER A 122 3.37 -3.02 5.05
N SER A 123 4.42 -2.40 4.49
CA SER A 123 5.52 -1.87 5.30
C SER A 123 5.05 -0.76 6.24
N THR A 124 4.21 0.17 5.78
CA THR A 124 3.69 1.25 6.65
C THR A 124 2.78 0.73 7.75
N VAL A 125 1.96 -0.31 7.47
CA VAL A 125 1.14 -1.01 8.46
C VAL A 125 2.02 -1.63 9.54
N VAL A 126 2.95 -2.49 9.13
CA VAL A 126 3.83 -3.23 10.06
C VAL A 126 4.66 -2.25 10.90
N MET A 127 5.24 -1.21 10.28
CA MET A 127 6.03 -0.22 11.00
C MET A 127 5.21 0.53 12.06
N LYS A 128 3.96 0.87 11.80
CA LYS A 128 3.09 1.51 12.79
C LYS A 128 2.77 0.59 13.96
N ILE A 129 2.51 -0.69 13.68
CA ILE A 129 2.30 -1.71 14.72
C ILE A 129 3.56 -1.88 15.59
N ASP A 130 4.74 -1.95 14.95
CA ASP A 130 6.03 -2.06 15.65
C ASP A 130 6.29 -0.88 16.62
N LEU A 131 5.82 0.33 16.28
CA LEU A 131 6.03 1.54 17.08
C LEU A 131 5.13 1.64 18.32
N VAL A 132 3.88 1.19 18.23
CA VAL A 132 2.86 1.48 19.25
C VAL A 132 2.74 0.42 20.34
N GLY A 133 3.16 -0.82 20.08
CA GLY A 133 2.99 -1.94 21.01
C GLY A 133 1.53 -2.43 21.07
N GLU A 134 1.25 -3.43 21.93
CA GLU A 134 -0.01 -4.17 21.93
C GLU A 134 -1.25 -3.31 22.18
N LYS A 135 -1.16 -2.37 23.12
CA LYS A 135 -2.32 -1.58 23.58
C LYS A 135 -2.94 -0.73 22.47
N ASP A 136 -2.13 -0.13 21.62
CA ASP A 136 -2.58 0.86 20.64
C ASP A 136 -2.64 0.32 19.21
N ARG A 137 -2.44 -1.00 18.99
CA ARG A 137 -2.43 -1.63 17.66
C ARG A 137 -3.73 -1.42 16.89
N GLY A 138 -4.88 -1.59 17.54
CA GLY A 138 -6.18 -1.37 16.91
C GLY A 138 -6.35 0.05 16.39
N PHE A 139 -5.98 1.04 17.20
CA PHE A 139 -6.00 2.45 16.81
C PHE A 139 -5.03 2.73 15.65
N ALA A 140 -3.82 2.19 15.71
CA ALA A 140 -2.81 2.34 14.67
C ALA A 140 -3.30 1.78 13.31
N MET A 141 -3.94 0.62 13.34
CA MET A 141 -4.53 -0.01 12.15
C MET A 141 -5.70 0.82 11.60
N GLY A 142 -6.64 1.24 12.47
CA GLY A 142 -7.77 2.06 12.06
C GLY A 142 -7.32 3.38 11.41
N LEU A 143 -6.32 4.06 11.98
CA LEU A 143 -5.79 5.29 11.41
C LEU A 143 -5.01 5.05 10.10
N ASN A 144 -4.35 3.89 9.98
CA ASN A 144 -3.71 3.49 8.72
C ASN A 144 -4.73 3.39 7.59
N GLU A 145 -5.78 2.59 7.80
CA GLU A 145 -6.82 2.36 6.79
C GLU A 145 -7.58 3.66 6.48
N PHE A 146 -7.96 4.42 7.51
CA PHE A 146 -8.60 5.72 7.32
C PHE A 146 -7.78 6.66 6.43
N ALA A 147 -6.49 6.85 6.73
CA ALA A 147 -5.63 7.76 5.96
C ALA A 147 -5.42 7.26 4.51
N GLY A 148 -5.26 5.95 4.34
CA GLY A 148 -5.10 5.34 3.02
C GLY A 148 -6.35 5.51 2.16
N TYR A 149 -7.52 5.07 2.63
CA TYR A 149 -8.76 5.13 1.87
C TYR A 149 -9.30 6.55 1.69
N LEU A 150 -9.13 7.43 2.69
CA LEU A 150 -9.45 8.85 2.51
C LEU A 150 -8.63 9.45 1.37
N SER A 151 -7.35 9.14 1.31
CA SER A 151 -6.49 9.61 0.22
C SER A 151 -6.88 9.02 -1.13
N VAL A 152 -7.26 7.73 -1.19
CA VAL A 152 -7.83 7.14 -2.42
C VAL A 152 -9.00 7.98 -2.93
N ALA A 153 -9.97 8.29 -2.06
CA ALA A 153 -11.15 9.05 -2.44
C ALA A 153 -10.81 10.49 -2.87
N LEU A 154 -9.98 11.20 -2.10
CA LEU A 154 -9.60 12.57 -2.40
C LEU A 154 -8.81 12.70 -3.70
N ILE A 155 -7.87 11.80 -3.93
CA ILE A 155 -7.06 11.83 -5.15
C ILE A 155 -7.89 11.37 -6.36
N ALA A 156 -8.77 10.38 -6.23
CA ALA A 156 -9.70 9.99 -7.30
C ALA A 156 -10.62 11.17 -7.70
N PHE A 157 -11.14 11.90 -6.72
CA PHE A 157 -11.91 13.10 -6.98
C PHE A 157 -11.07 14.17 -7.71
N LEU A 158 -9.86 14.44 -7.20
CA LEU A 158 -8.98 15.46 -7.77
C LEU A 158 -8.55 15.12 -9.20
N THR A 159 -8.19 13.86 -9.47
CA THR A 159 -7.80 13.41 -10.82
C THR A 159 -8.98 13.46 -11.79
N GLY A 160 -10.19 13.07 -11.34
CA GLY A 160 -11.40 13.20 -12.14
C GLY A 160 -11.72 14.68 -12.47
N TRP A 161 -11.59 15.59 -11.50
CA TRP A 161 -11.78 17.03 -11.72
C TRP A 161 -10.75 17.60 -12.70
N VAL A 162 -9.46 17.24 -12.57
CA VAL A 162 -8.40 17.67 -13.49
C VAL A 162 -8.67 17.11 -14.90
N ALA A 163 -9.08 15.84 -15.01
CA ALA A 163 -9.41 15.21 -16.28
C ALA A 163 -10.58 15.90 -16.99
N ALA A 164 -11.63 16.24 -16.25
CA ALA A 164 -12.78 16.96 -16.79
C ALA A 164 -12.43 18.35 -17.35
N LYS A 165 -11.44 19.02 -16.72
CA LYS A 165 -11.05 20.39 -17.09
C LYS A 165 -9.96 20.46 -18.16
N TYR A 166 -9.00 19.55 -18.11
CA TYR A 166 -7.77 19.61 -18.92
C TYR A 166 -7.58 18.39 -19.84
N GLY A 167 -8.46 17.40 -19.76
CA GLY A 167 -8.39 16.16 -20.53
C GLY A 167 -7.82 14.99 -19.72
N LEU A 168 -8.09 13.78 -20.22
CA LEU A 168 -7.78 12.52 -19.54
C LEU A 168 -6.27 12.26 -19.36
N ARG A 169 -5.46 12.72 -20.28
CA ARG A 169 -4.00 12.64 -20.29
C ARG A 169 -3.38 13.91 -20.85
N PRO A 170 -2.19 14.33 -20.40
CA PRO A 170 -1.34 13.76 -19.35
C PRO A 170 -1.63 14.34 -17.95
N TYR A 171 -2.40 15.43 -17.86
CA TYR A 171 -2.47 16.32 -16.69
C TYR A 171 -2.81 15.64 -15.35
N PRO A 172 -3.80 14.74 -15.24
CA PRO A 172 -4.13 14.09 -13.97
C PRO A 172 -2.94 13.33 -13.37
N PHE A 173 -2.10 12.75 -14.21
CA PHE A 173 -0.99 11.91 -13.78
C PHE A 173 0.21 12.66 -13.21
N TYR A 174 0.30 13.99 -13.37
CA TYR A 174 1.28 14.80 -12.65
C TYR A 174 1.11 14.71 -11.14
N ILE A 175 -0.12 14.53 -10.66
CA ILE A 175 -0.40 14.29 -9.25
C ILE A 175 0.32 13.02 -8.78
N GLY A 176 0.31 11.95 -9.58
CA GLY A 176 1.00 10.70 -9.28
C GLY A 176 2.52 10.86 -9.19
N ILE A 177 3.12 11.69 -10.05
CA ILE A 177 4.56 12.01 -9.97
C ILE A 177 4.88 12.67 -8.63
N ILE A 178 4.08 13.66 -8.23
CA ILE A 178 4.26 14.37 -6.97
C ILE A 178 4.17 13.39 -5.79
N LEU A 179 3.13 12.54 -5.77
CA LEU A 179 2.94 11.54 -4.71
C LEU A 179 4.11 10.55 -4.64
N ALA A 180 4.56 10.01 -5.77
CA ALA A 180 5.64 9.04 -5.81
C ALA A 180 6.98 9.65 -5.38
N VAL A 181 7.30 10.86 -5.85
CA VAL A 181 8.55 11.56 -5.49
C VAL A 181 8.55 11.95 -4.01
N LEU A 182 7.46 12.56 -3.51
CA LEU A 182 7.37 12.93 -2.10
C LEU A 182 7.36 11.71 -1.19
N GLY A 183 6.63 10.64 -1.56
CA GLY A 183 6.60 9.38 -0.80
C GLY A 183 7.98 8.74 -0.70
N LEU A 184 8.71 8.69 -1.82
CA LEU A 184 10.09 8.19 -1.84
C LEU A 184 11.02 9.08 -1.00
N PHE A 185 10.97 10.40 -1.19
CA PHE A 185 11.81 11.35 -0.48
C PHE A 185 11.64 11.28 1.02
N ILE A 186 10.39 11.33 1.52
CA ILE A 186 10.07 11.21 2.95
C ILE A 186 10.56 9.86 3.49
N SER A 187 10.35 8.78 2.74
CA SER A 187 10.74 7.44 3.16
C SER A 187 12.26 7.28 3.27
N ILE A 188 13.03 7.91 2.41
CA ILE A 188 14.51 7.87 2.47
C ILE A 188 15.02 8.70 3.65
N ILE A 189 14.57 9.94 3.77
CA ILE A 189 15.20 10.93 4.67
C ILE A 189 14.66 10.82 6.10
N TRP A 190 13.34 10.75 6.28
CA TRP A 190 12.74 10.92 7.60
C TRP A 190 12.21 9.65 8.25
N ILE A 191 11.86 8.63 7.46
CA ILE A 191 11.42 7.35 8.05
C ILE A 191 12.63 6.58 8.59
N LYS A 192 12.50 6.08 9.82
CA LYS A 192 13.48 5.20 10.47
C LYS A 192 12.97 3.77 10.45
N ASP A 193 13.88 2.80 10.30
CA ASP A 193 13.50 1.37 10.34
C ASP A 193 13.05 0.97 11.76
N THR A 194 12.03 0.12 11.84
CA THR A 194 11.41 -0.31 13.11
C THR A 194 11.86 -1.69 13.59
N ILE A 195 12.82 -2.33 12.92
CA ILE A 195 13.29 -3.69 13.26
C ILE A 195 13.80 -3.80 14.70
N GLN A 196 14.35 -2.72 15.27
CA GLN A 196 14.83 -2.69 16.66
C GLN A 196 13.66 -2.73 17.67
N HIS A 197 12.50 -2.17 17.31
CA HIS A 197 11.30 -2.21 18.16
C HIS A 197 10.80 -3.66 18.30
N VAL A 198 10.79 -4.41 17.19
CA VAL A 198 10.41 -5.83 17.19
C VAL A 198 11.37 -6.69 18.02
N LYS A 199 12.68 -6.45 17.91
CA LYS A 199 13.67 -7.18 18.69
C LYS A 199 13.47 -6.97 20.19
N ASN A 200 13.14 -5.74 20.62
CA ASN A 200 12.86 -5.45 22.03
C ASN A 200 11.57 -6.14 22.50
N GLU A 201 10.51 -6.11 21.71
CA GLU A 201 9.25 -6.78 22.04
C GLU A 201 9.42 -8.31 22.15
N SER A 202 10.18 -8.92 21.22
CA SER A 202 10.43 -10.37 21.21
C SER A 202 11.32 -10.87 22.37
N THR A 203 12.11 -10.02 23.00
CA THR A 203 12.87 -10.38 24.19
C THR A 203 12.02 -10.37 25.46
N THR A 204 10.88 -9.67 25.44
CA THR A 204 9.98 -9.54 26.59
C THR A 204 8.85 -10.59 26.56
N ASN A 205 8.47 -11.07 25.38
CA ASN A 205 7.39 -12.04 25.20
C ASN A 205 7.93 -13.31 24.52
N THR A 206 7.73 -14.48 25.15
CA THR A 206 8.03 -15.79 24.55
C THR A 206 6.98 -16.08 23.46
N ILE A 207 7.19 -15.55 22.26
CA ILE A 207 6.31 -15.79 21.13
C ILE A 207 6.58 -17.20 20.60
N ALA A 208 5.60 -18.10 20.69
CA ALA A 208 5.66 -19.39 20.05
C ALA A 208 5.83 -19.20 18.53
N ARG A 209 6.96 -19.66 17.99
CA ARG A 209 7.20 -19.65 16.54
C ARG A 209 6.27 -20.66 15.88
N LEU A 210 5.28 -20.20 15.14
CA LEU A 210 4.47 -21.03 14.27
C LEU A 210 5.35 -21.61 13.16
N LYS A 211 5.39 -22.92 13.04
CA LYS A 211 6.23 -23.62 12.03
C LYS A 211 5.71 -23.41 10.61
N ASN A 212 4.38 -23.38 10.44
CA ASN A 212 3.68 -23.22 9.16
C ASN A 212 2.68 -22.07 9.26
N ILE A 213 3.18 -20.84 9.29
CA ILE A 213 2.39 -19.63 9.54
C ILE A 213 1.11 -19.60 8.69
N PHE A 214 1.20 -19.86 7.38
CA PHE A 214 0.04 -19.82 6.49
C PHE A 214 -1.05 -20.82 6.91
N TRP A 215 -0.71 -22.11 7.11
CA TRP A 215 -1.67 -23.14 7.51
C TRP A 215 -2.21 -22.92 8.92
N ASP A 216 -1.35 -22.49 9.84
CA ASP A 216 -1.72 -22.27 11.23
C ASP A 216 -2.68 -21.08 11.38
N THR A 217 -2.48 -20.01 10.61
CA THR A 217 -3.31 -18.81 10.67
C THR A 217 -4.56 -18.88 9.79
N THR A 218 -4.57 -19.68 8.73
CA THR A 218 -5.69 -19.72 7.78
C THR A 218 -6.66 -20.87 8.08
N TRP A 219 -6.15 -22.03 8.53
CA TRP A 219 -6.96 -23.26 8.63
C TRP A 219 -6.93 -23.95 9.97
N LYS A 220 -5.80 -24.00 10.68
CA LYS A 220 -5.68 -24.80 11.92
C LYS A 220 -6.18 -24.08 13.18
N ASN A 221 -5.93 -22.80 13.29
CA ASN A 221 -6.38 -22.01 14.43
C ASN A 221 -7.75 -21.41 14.13
N ASN A 222 -8.80 -21.85 14.84
CA ASN A 222 -10.17 -21.42 14.59
C ASN A 222 -10.35 -19.91 14.65
N ASN A 223 -9.72 -19.21 15.60
CA ASN A 223 -9.85 -17.77 15.75
C ASN A 223 -9.13 -17.01 14.62
N LEU A 224 -7.89 -17.40 14.32
CA LEU A 224 -7.12 -16.78 13.25
C LEU A 224 -7.69 -17.11 11.87
N GLY A 225 -8.18 -18.35 11.69
CA GLY A 225 -8.86 -18.79 10.48
C GLY A 225 -10.15 -17.99 10.22
N ALA A 226 -10.98 -17.78 11.25
CA ALA A 226 -12.19 -16.97 11.14
C ALA A 226 -11.88 -15.52 10.73
N VAL A 227 -10.85 -14.90 11.32
CA VAL A 227 -10.40 -13.53 10.94
C VAL A 227 -9.89 -13.50 9.51
N SER A 228 -9.10 -14.49 9.10
CA SER A 228 -8.56 -14.59 7.72
C SER A 228 -9.70 -14.75 6.68
N GLN A 229 -10.68 -15.58 6.97
CA GLN A 229 -11.86 -15.78 6.11
C GLN A 229 -12.75 -14.54 6.06
N ALA A 230 -13.00 -13.88 7.20
CA ALA A 230 -13.74 -12.64 7.25
C ALA A 230 -13.05 -11.54 6.41
N GLY A 231 -11.73 -11.44 6.50
CA GLY A 231 -10.93 -10.52 5.67
C GLY A 231 -11.04 -10.82 4.18
N LEU A 232 -11.04 -12.10 3.79
CA LEU A 232 -11.25 -12.52 2.39
C LEU A 232 -12.63 -12.10 1.89
N ILE A 233 -13.70 -12.38 2.65
CA ILE A 233 -15.07 -12.04 2.28
C ILE A 233 -15.23 -10.52 2.16
N ASN A 234 -14.67 -9.75 3.09
CA ASN A 234 -14.73 -8.29 3.05
C ASN A 234 -14.09 -7.74 1.77
N ASN A 235 -12.89 -8.24 1.40
CA ASN A 235 -12.19 -7.80 0.19
C ASN A 235 -12.83 -8.31 -1.14
N LEU A 236 -13.66 -9.35 -1.09
CA LEU A 236 -14.42 -9.80 -2.27
C LEU A 236 -15.66 -8.94 -2.54
N ASN A 237 -16.10 -8.18 -1.55
CA ASN A 237 -17.28 -7.32 -1.66
C ASN A 237 -16.93 -5.88 -2.12
N ASP A 238 -15.65 -5.52 -2.18
CA ASP A 238 -15.12 -4.24 -2.68
C ASP A 238 -14.84 -4.30 -4.19
#